data_4a0d6b6d3b1f044f7b2a6c6e281ba536
#
_entry.id   4a0d6b6d3b1f044f7b2a6c6e281ba536
#
_cell.length_a   1.000
_cell.length_b   1.000
_cell.length_c   1.000
_cell.angle_alpha   90.00
_cell.angle_beta   90.00
_cell.angle_gamma   90.00
#
_symmetry.space_group_name_H-M   'P 1'
#
loop_
_entity.id
_entity.type
_entity.pdbx_description
1 polymer ?
#
loop_
_entity_poly.entity_id
_entity_poly.type
_entity_poly.pdbx_seq_one_letter_code
_entity_poly.pdbx_strand_id
1 'polypeptide(L)'
;MFDKLDTNIIDGMERGLLATVFFDNETIKEIKENIFSNPQYKKIFEIMNELYLNKFPVNEETVLAKLDSTFEQPLLNIISANPISHIDSIYNSLLENNYKIFLQTQLKKIAADETSSIDKVNELEALIQRSKDFKRQEIFNFIDFSKAEEKNPNFFLEDILPIQEHEINIISAPGGSGKSYISLYIALQFIYKYTLKKCFLWLSEDEIGVSKKRASSLCKIHNELNINNRITVIGKETQVFHFVDKNLNINAKFELMKQQLKDFSLIVLDPLIAFYGADENSNADARYFMSLLNKWCVDENKTIILIHHHSKASGTNKSSARGASAFIDACRMHYVIEKVENDSRSRKVVIDKTNHFSSEKHDYTIKLFDTKVEVKTFEPQKETPKKYSMPTLGDLDETEVDEL
;
A
#
# COMPACT_ATOMS: atom_id res chain seq x y z
N MET A 1 26.23 -8.80 -12.75
CA MET A 1 27.09 -7.81 -13.39
C MET A 1 26.16 -6.74 -13.92
N PHE A 2 26.11 -5.56 -13.32
CA PHE A 2 25.18 -4.50 -13.75
C PHE A 2 25.89 -3.77 -14.91
N ASP A 3 25.37 -3.92 -16.13
CA ASP A 3 25.88 -3.20 -17.26
C ASP A 3 25.68 -1.69 -17.03
N LYS A 4 26.78 -0.94 -17.05
CA LYS A 4 26.74 0.52 -17.10
C LYS A 4 26.25 0.93 -18.49
N LEU A 5 25.37 1.92 -18.54
CA LEU A 5 25.14 2.62 -19.80
C LEU A 5 26.48 3.19 -20.31
N ASP A 6 26.70 3.10 -21.62
CA ASP A 6 27.86 3.71 -22.26
C ASP A 6 27.86 5.22 -21.98
N THR A 7 29.03 5.75 -21.64
CA THR A 7 29.22 7.19 -21.34
C THR A 7 28.75 8.09 -22.49
N ASN A 8 28.90 7.63 -23.73
CA ASN A 8 28.42 8.34 -24.89
C ASN A 8 26.90 8.37 -25.00
N ILE A 9 26.24 7.29 -24.59
CA ILE A 9 24.77 7.21 -24.55
C ILE A 9 24.24 8.17 -23.48
N ILE A 10 24.85 8.20 -22.30
CA ILE A 10 24.47 9.12 -21.21
C ILE A 10 24.64 10.56 -21.65
N ASP A 11 25.79 10.90 -22.23
CA ASP A 11 26.08 12.24 -22.78
C ASP A 11 25.04 12.66 -23.83
N GLY A 12 24.69 11.74 -24.72
CA GLY A 12 23.64 11.98 -25.72
C GLY A 12 22.26 12.21 -25.11
N MET A 13 21.90 11.47 -24.06
CA MET A 13 20.64 11.64 -23.35
C MET A 13 20.60 12.99 -22.62
N GLU A 14 21.66 13.37 -21.90
CA GLU A 14 21.74 14.64 -21.19
C GLU A 14 21.64 15.83 -22.11
N ARG A 15 22.38 15.80 -23.26
CA ARG A 15 22.31 16.84 -24.29
C ARG A 15 20.92 16.95 -24.91
N GLY A 16 20.30 15.83 -25.23
CA GLY A 16 18.96 15.80 -25.78
C GLY A 16 17.90 16.40 -24.86
N LEU A 17 18.00 16.14 -23.52
CA LEU A 17 17.11 16.78 -22.54
C LEU A 17 17.30 18.30 -22.51
N LEU A 18 18.52 18.81 -22.50
CA LEU A 18 18.81 20.25 -22.52
C LEU A 18 18.36 20.90 -23.82
N ALA A 19 18.56 20.22 -24.94
CA ALA A 19 18.06 20.67 -26.25
C ALA A 19 16.53 20.77 -26.25
N THR A 20 15.84 19.87 -25.56
CA THR A 20 14.38 19.92 -25.44
C THR A 20 13.92 21.16 -24.65
N VAL A 21 14.66 21.57 -23.61
CA VAL A 21 14.37 22.81 -22.87
C VAL A 21 14.51 24.05 -23.76
N PHE A 22 15.47 24.09 -24.65
CA PHE A 22 15.58 25.20 -25.63
C PHE A 22 14.42 25.21 -26.61
N PHE A 23 13.93 24.05 -27.01
CA PHE A 23 12.81 23.91 -27.92
C PHE A 23 11.46 24.25 -27.26
N ASP A 24 11.26 23.77 -26.03
CA ASP A 24 10.09 24.05 -25.22
C ASP A 24 10.50 24.31 -23.76
N ASN A 25 10.51 25.60 -23.38
CA ASN A 25 10.96 26.02 -22.05
C ASN A 25 10.09 25.49 -20.90
N GLU A 26 8.83 25.09 -21.15
CA GLU A 26 7.96 24.53 -20.12
C GLU A 26 8.46 23.18 -19.61
N THR A 27 9.20 22.43 -20.44
CA THR A 27 9.77 21.12 -20.06
C THR A 27 10.78 21.20 -18.91
N ILE A 28 11.30 22.40 -18.63
CA ILE A 28 12.23 22.60 -17.51
C ILE A 28 11.63 22.21 -16.16
N LYS A 29 10.30 22.29 -16.02
CA LYS A 29 9.56 21.88 -14.80
C LYS A 29 9.63 20.38 -14.52
N GLU A 30 9.82 19.59 -15.57
CA GLU A 30 9.84 18.13 -15.50
C GLU A 30 11.24 17.59 -15.20
N ILE A 31 12.27 18.43 -15.31
CA ILE A 31 13.68 18.05 -15.19
C ILE A 31 14.24 18.59 -13.86
N LYS A 32 15.00 17.76 -13.14
CA LYS A 32 15.74 18.17 -11.95
C LYS A 32 17.24 18.13 -12.20
N GLU A 33 17.99 19.05 -11.60
CA GLU A 33 19.44 19.18 -11.76
C GLU A 33 20.25 17.93 -11.40
N ASN A 34 19.72 17.09 -10.51
CA ASN A 34 20.40 15.90 -9.99
C ASN A 34 20.50 14.74 -11.00
N ILE A 35 19.85 14.85 -12.18
CA ILE A 35 19.97 13.82 -13.21
C ILE A 35 21.22 13.97 -14.06
N PHE A 36 21.81 15.18 -14.12
CA PHE A 36 22.99 15.43 -14.93
C PHE A 36 24.25 14.91 -14.24
N SER A 37 24.93 13.98 -14.88
CA SER A 37 26.22 13.45 -14.45
C SER A 37 27.39 14.34 -14.90
N ASN A 38 27.22 15.06 -16.02
CA ASN A 38 28.19 16.02 -16.53
C ASN A 38 28.06 17.36 -15.78
N PRO A 39 29.11 17.81 -15.06
CA PRO A 39 29.06 19.05 -14.29
C PRO A 39 28.78 20.30 -15.13
N GLN A 40 29.22 20.33 -16.41
CA GLN A 40 28.97 21.45 -17.31
C GLN A 40 27.49 21.49 -17.70
N TYR A 41 26.90 20.35 -18.02
CA TYR A 41 25.47 20.30 -18.36
C TYR A 41 24.59 20.62 -17.15
N LYS A 42 24.97 20.16 -15.97
CA LYS A 42 24.31 20.56 -14.71
C LYS A 42 24.33 22.07 -14.55
N LYS A 43 25.49 22.71 -14.74
CA LYS A 43 25.63 24.17 -14.61
C LYS A 43 24.80 24.93 -15.65
N ILE A 44 24.76 24.45 -16.89
CA ILE A 44 23.91 25.02 -17.93
C ILE A 44 22.44 24.93 -17.54
N PHE A 45 21.99 23.77 -17.02
CA PHE A 45 20.61 23.58 -16.56
C PHE A 45 20.27 24.51 -15.39
N GLU A 46 21.17 24.69 -14.41
CA GLU A 46 20.97 25.63 -13.29
C GLU A 46 20.69 27.06 -13.81
N ILE A 47 21.44 27.50 -14.82
CA ILE A 47 21.24 28.83 -15.43
C ILE A 47 19.93 28.91 -16.22
N MET A 48 19.61 27.88 -17.01
CA MET A 48 18.32 27.78 -17.69
C MET A 48 17.15 27.90 -16.69
N ASN A 49 17.23 27.17 -15.55
CA ASN A 49 16.21 27.19 -14.52
C ASN A 49 16.13 28.55 -13.81
N GLU A 50 17.27 29.21 -13.55
CA GLU A 50 17.30 30.57 -13.00
C GLU A 50 16.61 31.58 -13.94
N LEU A 51 16.91 31.51 -15.23
CA LEU A 51 16.28 32.36 -16.25
C LEU A 51 14.77 32.12 -16.30
N TYR A 52 14.36 30.86 -16.32
CA TYR A 52 12.95 30.47 -16.36
C TYR A 52 12.17 30.99 -15.15
N LEU A 53 12.70 30.76 -13.95
CA LEU A 53 12.07 31.23 -12.69
C LEU A 53 11.94 32.75 -12.62
N ASN A 54 12.92 33.48 -13.19
CA ASN A 54 12.92 34.95 -13.26
C ASN A 54 12.13 35.49 -14.46
N LYS A 55 11.43 34.60 -15.22
CA LYS A 55 10.64 34.96 -16.42
C LYS A 55 11.44 35.61 -17.53
N PHE A 56 12.73 35.33 -17.63
CA PHE A 56 13.55 35.68 -18.77
C PHE A 56 13.45 34.59 -19.87
N PRO A 57 13.63 34.95 -21.13
CA PRO A 57 13.69 33.96 -22.21
C PRO A 57 14.82 32.95 -21.96
N VAL A 58 14.53 31.66 -22.09
CA VAL A 58 15.55 30.59 -22.04
C VAL A 58 15.91 30.25 -23.48
N ASN A 59 16.90 30.94 -23.98
CA ASN A 59 17.46 30.73 -25.32
C ASN A 59 19.00 30.74 -25.30
N GLU A 60 19.62 30.41 -26.41
CA GLU A 60 21.07 30.29 -26.53
C GLU A 60 21.80 31.55 -26.08
N GLU A 61 21.33 32.72 -26.54
CA GLU A 61 21.97 34.03 -26.26
C GLU A 61 21.90 34.36 -24.77
N THR A 62 20.73 34.19 -24.12
CA THR A 62 20.54 34.52 -22.72
C THR A 62 21.30 33.56 -21.79
N VAL A 63 21.40 32.30 -22.18
CA VAL A 63 22.17 31.30 -21.41
C VAL A 63 23.67 31.57 -21.57
N LEU A 64 24.14 31.81 -22.79
CA LEU A 64 25.56 32.12 -23.06
C LEU A 64 26.01 33.41 -22.35
N ALA A 65 25.17 34.43 -22.29
CA ALA A 65 25.49 35.70 -21.61
C ALA A 65 25.78 35.53 -20.11
N LYS A 66 25.34 34.42 -19.48
CA LYS A 66 25.57 34.10 -18.07
C LYS A 66 26.69 33.09 -17.84
N LEU A 67 27.28 32.53 -18.88
CA LEU A 67 28.35 31.55 -18.85
C LEU A 67 29.68 32.16 -19.26
N ASP A 68 30.78 31.57 -18.80
CA ASP A 68 32.11 31.90 -19.29
C ASP A 68 32.46 31.12 -20.57
N SER A 69 33.57 31.48 -21.19
CA SER A 69 33.99 30.87 -22.46
C SER A 69 34.25 29.35 -22.42
N THR A 70 34.42 28.78 -21.24
CA THR A 70 34.63 27.31 -21.09
C THR A 70 33.35 26.51 -21.39
N PHE A 71 32.19 27.17 -21.42
CA PHE A 71 30.90 26.56 -21.72
C PHE A 71 30.45 26.70 -23.17
N GLU A 72 31.20 27.42 -24.04
CA GLU A 72 30.83 27.60 -25.43
C GLU A 72 30.68 26.24 -26.15
N GLN A 73 31.68 25.37 -26.06
CA GLN A 73 31.64 24.07 -26.73
C GLN A 73 30.56 23.12 -26.13
N PRO A 74 30.39 22.99 -24.83
CA PRO A 74 29.26 22.29 -24.25
C PRO A 74 27.89 22.78 -24.69
N LEU A 75 27.71 24.10 -24.77
CA LEU A 75 26.46 24.71 -25.25
C LEU A 75 26.18 24.39 -26.70
N LEU A 76 27.21 24.51 -27.56
CA LEU A 76 27.13 24.16 -28.99
C LEU A 76 26.76 22.68 -29.18
N ASN A 77 27.29 21.78 -28.33
CA ASN A 77 26.97 20.36 -28.35
C ASN A 77 25.49 20.10 -27.97
N ILE A 78 24.92 20.90 -27.06
CA ILE A 78 23.52 20.83 -26.70
C ILE A 78 22.62 21.34 -27.82
N ILE A 79 22.94 22.52 -28.40
CA ILE A 79 22.18 23.15 -29.47
C ILE A 79 22.12 22.24 -30.71
N SER A 80 23.23 21.55 -31.01
CA SER A 80 23.31 20.61 -32.12
C SER A 80 22.64 19.25 -31.86
N ALA A 81 22.18 19.00 -30.64
CA ALA A 81 21.48 17.76 -30.28
C ALA A 81 20.00 17.82 -30.70
N ASN A 82 19.43 16.65 -31.02
CA ASN A 82 18.01 16.59 -31.33
C ASN A 82 17.19 16.62 -30.02
N PRO A 83 16.13 17.42 -29.95
CA PRO A 83 15.17 17.37 -28.83
C PRO A 83 14.56 15.98 -28.67
N ILE A 84 14.26 15.61 -27.44
CA ILE A 84 13.73 14.30 -27.08
C ILE A 84 12.19 14.37 -27.02
N SER A 85 11.53 13.43 -27.69
CA SER A 85 10.06 13.33 -27.68
C SER A 85 9.47 12.59 -26.45
N HIS A 86 10.29 11.79 -25.76
CA HIS A 86 9.87 10.98 -24.60
C HIS A 86 10.73 11.29 -23.38
N ILE A 87 10.52 12.46 -22.80
CA ILE A 87 11.30 12.99 -21.66
C ILE A 87 11.31 12.00 -20.49
N ASP A 88 10.14 11.52 -20.08
CA ASP A 88 9.98 10.61 -18.93
C ASP A 88 10.86 9.34 -19.03
N SER A 89 10.90 8.73 -20.20
CA SER A 89 11.68 7.50 -20.43
C SER A 89 13.19 7.75 -20.29
N ILE A 90 13.68 8.85 -20.87
CA ILE A 90 15.08 9.23 -20.80
C ILE A 90 15.44 9.70 -19.40
N TYR A 91 14.60 10.53 -18.80
CA TYR A 91 14.75 11.00 -17.42
C TYR A 91 14.90 9.83 -16.44
N ASN A 92 13.97 8.85 -16.48
CA ASN A 92 14.02 7.66 -15.63
C ASN A 92 15.27 6.81 -15.88
N SER A 93 15.71 6.69 -17.12
CA SER A 93 16.94 5.95 -17.47
C SER A 93 18.20 6.61 -16.89
N LEU A 94 18.31 7.94 -16.98
CA LEU A 94 19.41 8.70 -16.40
C LEU A 94 19.38 8.65 -14.87
N LEU A 95 18.20 8.79 -14.27
CA LEU A 95 18.01 8.72 -12.83
C LEU A 95 18.44 7.35 -12.28
N GLU A 96 18.03 6.26 -12.94
CA GLU A 96 18.41 4.91 -12.57
C GLU A 96 19.93 4.69 -12.70
N ASN A 97 20.53 5.19 -13.77
CA ASN A 97 21.97 5.09 -13.97
C ASN A 97 22.77 5.86 -12.90
N ASN A 98 22.39 7.10 -12.62
CA ASN A 98 23.03 7.92 -11.59
C ASN A 98 22.92 7.27 -10.21
N TYR A 99 21.77 6.68 -9.93
CA TYR A 99 21.57 5.94 -8.71
C TYR A 99 22.46 4.69 -8.61
N LYS A 100 22.63 3.94 -9.70
CA LYS A 100 23.58 2.81 -9.76
C LYS A 100 25.01 3.26 -9.45
N ILE A 101 25.44 4.38 -10.06
CA ILE A 101 26.77 4.96 -9.82
C ILE A 101 26.94 5.38 -8.35
N PHE A 102 25.94 6.05 -7.79
CA PHE A 102 25.92 6.43 -6.39
C PHE A 102 26.07 5.22 -5.47
N LEU A 103 25.25 4.18 -5.66
CA LEU A 103 25.33 2.95 -4.86
C LEU A 103 26.70 2.28 -4.96
N GLN A 104 27.23 2.14 -6.16
CA GLN A 104 28.56 1.55 -6.37
C GLN A 104 29.66 2.34 -5.66
N THR A 105 29.57 3.66 -5.67
CA THR A 105 30.53 4.56 -5.01
C THR A 105 30.46 4.42 -3.50
N GLN A 106 29.25 4.40 -2.92
CA GLN A 106 29.06 4.24 -1.48
C GLN A 106 29.50 2.84 -1.01
N LEU A 107 29.16 1.78 -1.75
CA LEU A 107 29.60 0.43 -1.41
C LEU A 107 31.12 0.29 -1.44
N LYS A 108 31.81 0.90 -2.41
CA LYS A 108 33.28 0.93 -2.46
C LYS A 108 33.87 1.67 -1.26
N LYS A 109 33.24 2.78 -0.86
CA LYS A 109 33.68 3.57 0.31
C LYS A 109 33.56 2.75 1.59
N ILE A 110 32.39 2.15 1.84
CA ILE A 110 32.14 1.28 3.02
C ILE A 110 33.10 0.08 3.03
N ALA A 111 33.39 -0.53 1.87
CA ALA A 111 34.30 -1.64 1.76
C ALA A 111 35.76 -1.25 2.09
N ALA A 112 36.20 -0.04 1.69
CA ALA A 112 37.55 0.47 1.89
C ALA A 112 37.79 1.05 3.30
N ASP A 113 36.72 1.32 4.06
CA ASP A 113 36.86 1.84 5.43
C ASP A 113 37.39 0.78 6.36
N GLU A 114 38.27 1.14 7.28
CA GLU A 114 38.89 0.25 8.27
C GLU A 114 38.07 0.12 9.58
N THR A 115 36.84 0.59 9.59
CA THR A 115 35.91 0.51 10.72
C THR A 115 35.53 -0.93 11.06
N SER A 116 34.92 -1.13 12.24
CA SER A 116 34.49 -2.45 12.70
C SER A 116 33.41 -3.05 11.77
N SER A 117 33.31 -4.38 11.78
CA SER A 117 32.29 -5.08 11.00
C SER A 117 30.86 -4.66 11.37
N ILE A 118 30.64 -4.28 12.63
CA ILE A 118 29.33 -3.80 13.11
C ILE A 118 29.01 -2.42 12.53
N ASP A 119 30.00 -1.52 12.49
CA ASP A 119 29.81 -0.18 11.93
C ASP A 119 29.53 -0.25 10.42
N LYS A 120 30.22 -1.15 9.70
CA LYS A 120 29.95 -1.42 8.28
C LYS A 120 28.53 -1.93 8.04
N VAL A 121 28.01 -2.80 8.90
CA VAL A 121 26.62 -3.26 8.80
C VAL A 121 25.66 -2.11 8.99
N ASN A 122 25.86 -1.25 10.00
CA ASN A 122 25.03 -0.07 10.26
C ASN A 122 25.05 0.91 9.08
N GLU A 123 26.23 1.13 8.46
CA GLU A 123 26.34 1.99 7.27
C GLU A 123 25.63 1.39 6.04
N LEU A 124 25.70 0.06 5.86
CA LEU A 124 24.98 -0.63 4.81
C LEU A 124 23.46 -0.55 5.01
N GLU A 125 22.98 -0.71 6.24
CA GLU A 125 21.55 -0.55 6.56
C GLU A 125 21.07 0.89 6.29
N ALA A 126 21.85 1.89 6.69
CA ALA A 126 21.56 3.30 6.38
C ALA A 126 21.55 3.57 4.86
N LEU A 127 22.48 2.96 4.10
CA LEU A 127 22.51 3.07 2.65
C LEU A 127 21.27 2.41 2.01
N ILE A 128 20.86 1.23 2.49
CA ILE A 128 19.64 0.56 2.04
C ILE A 128 18.41 1.44 2.29
N GLN A 129 18.33 2.06 3.46
CA GLN A 129 17.20 2.94 3.78
C GLN A 129 17.18 4.18 2.88
N ARG A 130 18.31 4.85 2.69
CA ARG A 130 18.44 5.98 1.73
C ARG A 130 18.07 5.56 0.30
N SER A 131 18.41 4.32 -0.07
CA SER A 131 18.06 3.75 -1.38
C SER A 131 16.56 3.60 -1.56
N LYS A 132 15.87 3.17 -0.52
CA LYS A 132 14.39 3.06 -0.52
C LYS A 132 13.74 4.44 -0.61
N ASP A 133 14.30 5.42 0.10
CA ASP A 133 13.80 6.81 0.11
C ASP A 133 14.06 7.50 -1.23
N PHE A 134 15.16 7.20 -1.90
CA PHE A 134 15.45 7.71 -3.24
C PHE A 134 14.48 7.17 -4.30
N LYS A 135 14.15 5.88 -4.26
CA LYS A 135 13.07 5.30 -5.08
C LYS A 135 11.69 5.84 -4.70
N ARG A 136 11.51 6.31 -3.46
CA ARG A 136 10.27 6.92 -2.95
C ARG A 136 10.13 8.41 -3.26
N GLN A 137 11.07 9.04 -3.93
CA GLN A 137 10.81 10.34 -4.59
C GLN A 137 9.87 10.12 -5.78
N GLU A 138 8.80 9.37 -5.55
CA GLU A 138 7.64 9.36 -6.41
C GLU A 138 7.05 10.76 -6.40
N ILE A 139 7.29 11.47 -7.45
CA ILE A 139 6.53 12.61 -7.91
C ILE A 139 5.05 12.19 -7.80
N PHE A 140 4.24 13.02 -7.21
CA PHE A 140 2.80 12.80 -7.17
C PHE A 140 2.33 12.49 -8.60
N ASN A 141 1.74 11.32 -8.80
CA ASN A 141 1.19 10.94 -10.09
C ASN A 141 -0.15 11.65 -10.25
N PHE A 142 -0.13 12.83 -10.85
CA PHE A 142 -1.33 13.58 -11.16
C PHE A 142 -2.01 12.93 -12.37
N ILE A 143 -3.18 12.33 -12.12
CA ILE A 143 -4.01 11.78 -13.19
C ILE A 143 -5.12 12.82 -13.46
N ASP A 144 -5.27 13.19 -14.72
CA ASP A 144 -6.43 13.97 -15.15
C ASP A 144 -7.70 13.15 -14.88
N PHE A 145 -8.55 13.67 -14.01
CA PHE A 145 -9.76 12.96 -13.57
C PHE A 145 -10.66 12.54 -14.72
N SER A 146 -10.69 13.34 -15.81
CA SER A 146 -11.48 13.02 -17.01
C SER A 146 -10.98 11.78 -17.76
N LYS A 147 -9.73 11.37 -17.52
CA LYS A 147 -9.09 10.18 -18.12
C LYS A 147 -9.05 8.99 -17.17
N ALA A 148 -9.52 9.15 -15.94
CA ALA A 148 -9.57 8.07 -14.97
C ALA A 148 -10.63 7.04 -15.39
N GLU A 149 -10.26 5.76 -15.34
CA GLU A 149 -11.22 4.68 -15.57
C GLU A 149 -12.12 4.51 -14.33
N GLU A 150 -13.43 4.41 -14.58
CA GLU A 150 -14.38 4.05 -13.52
C GLU A 150 -14.12 2.62 -13.06
N LYS A 151 -13.96 2.43 -11.75
CA LYS A 151 -13.77 1.11 -11.14
C LYS A 151 -14.76 0.91 -10.00
N ASN A 152 -15.47 -0.20 -10.05
CA ASN A 152 -16.21 -0.69 -8.89
C ASN A 152 -15.26 -1.45 -7.96
N PRO A 153 -15.43 -1.32 -6.64
CA PRO A 153 -14.68 -2.13 -5.69
C PRO A 153 -15.03 -3.60 -5.89
N ASN A 154 -14.00 -4.45 -5.88
CA ASN A 154 -14.18 -5.90 -6.01
C ASN A 154 -14.37 -6.53 -4.64
N PHE A 155 -15.31 -7.46 -4.56
CA PHE A 155 -15.56 -8.25 -3.36
C PHE A 155 -15.51 -9.73 -3.66
N PHE A 156 -15.07 -10.51 -2.70
CA PHE A 156 -15.34 -11.95 -2.70
C PHE A 156 -16.26 -12.30 -1.54
N LEU A 157 -16.99 -13.41 -1.64
CA LEU A 157 -18.06 -13.81 -0.71
C LEU A 157 -19.20 -12.79 -0.60
N GLU A 158 -19.56 -12.11 -1.69
CA GLU A 158 -20.57 -11.06 -1.71
C GLU A 158 -21.90 -11.46 -1.08
N ASP A 159 -22.33 -12.72 -1.32
CA ASP A 159 -23.61 -13.25 -0.83
C ASP A 159 -23.56 -13.70 0.65
N ILE A 160 -22.36 -13.78 1.25
CA ILE A 160 -22.15 -14.38 2.55
C ILE A 160 -21.53 -13.39 3.54
N LEU A 161 -20.37 -12.89 3.19
CA LEU A 161 -19.57 -11.98 3.98
C LEU A 161 -18.67 -11.18 3.00
N PRO A 162 -19.13 -10.04 2.50
CA PRO A 162 -18.42 -9.32 1.44
C PRO A 162 -17.07 -8.83 1.94
N ILE A 163 -15.99 -9.49 1.53
CA ILE A 163 -14.62 -9.08 1.81
C ILE A 163 -14.10 -8.27 0.64
N GLN A 164 -13.70 -7.01 0.90
CA GLN A 164 -13.16 -6.14 -0.13
C GLN A 164 -11.76 -6.59 -0.54
N GLU A 165 -11.57 -6.83 -1.83
CA GLU A 165 -10.26 -7.19 -2.38
C GLU A 165 -9.32 -5.99 -2.43
N HIS A 166 -8.02 -6.26 -2.30
CA HIS A 166 -6.91 -5.29 -2.38
C HIS A 166 -6.95 -4.20 -1.31
N GLU A 167 -7.62 -4.50 -0.19
CA GLU A 167 -7.80 -3.59 0.93
C GLU A 167 -7.64 -4.32 2.27
N ILE A 168 -7.59 -3.52 3.35
CA ILE A 168 -7.61 -4.06 4.71
C ILE A 168 -9.06 -4.26 5.18
N ASN A 169 -9.34 -5.47 5.63
CA ASN A 169 -10.60 -5.85 6.28
C ASN A 169 -10.32 -6.22 7.73
N ILE A 170 -11.10 -5.72 8.68
CA ILE A 170 -10.94 -6.04 10.10
C ILE A 170 -12.12 -6.89 10.57
N ILE A 171 -11.83 -7.99 11.27
CA ILE A 171 -12.82 -8.82 11.93
C ILE A 171 -12.58 -8.74 13.42
N SER A 172 -13.49 -8.11 14.14
CA SER A 172 -13.44 -7.98 15.60
C SER A 172 -14.37 -8.96 16.29
N ALA A 173 -13.87 -9.61 17.34
CA ALA A 173 -14.70 -10.55 18.10
C ALA A 173 -14.15 -10.83 19.50
N PRO A 174 -15.01 -11.21 20.47
CA PRO A 174 -14.57 -11.67 21.78
C PRO A 174 -13.75 -12.96 21.71
N GLY A 175 -13.01 -13.27 22.76
CA GLY A 175 -12.33 -14.56 22.90
C GLY A 175 -13.31 -15.74 22.80
N GLY A 176 -12.90 -16.82 22.13
CA GLY A 176 -13.72 -18.03 21.98
C GLY A 176 -14.96 -17.86 21.09
N SER A 177 -15.00 -16.86 20.22
CA SER A 177 -16.11 -16.65 19.27
C SER A 177 -15.95 -17.39 17.96
N GLY A 178 -14.83 -18.10 17.74
CA GLY A 178 -14.57 -18.85 16.50
C GLY A 178 -13.88 -18.06 15.40
N LYS A 179 -13.17 -16.98 15.74
CA LYS A 179 -12.44 -16.13 14.77
C LYS A 179 -11.52 -16.92 13.83
N SER A 180 -10.62 -17.72 14.39
CA SER A 180 -9.67 -18.52 13.59
C SER A 180 -10.39 -19.55 12.70
N TYR A 181 -11.55 -20.07 13.14
CA TYR A 181 -12.38 -20.96 12.31
C TYR A 181 -12.99 -20.22 11.12
N ILE A 182 -13.51 -19.01 11.35
CA ILE A 182 -14.04 -18.14 10.30
C ILE A 182 -12.92 -17.72 9.34
N SER A 183 -11.74 -17.39 9.84
CA SER A 183 -10.56 -17.07 9.00
C SER A 183 -10.19 -18.21 8.06
N LEU A 184 -10.17 -19.45 8.56
CA LEU A 184 -9.93 -20.63 7.75
C LEU A 184 -11.05 -20.82 6.69
N TYR A 185 -12.31 -20.63 7.09
CA TYR A 185 -13.44 -20.71 6.17
C TYR A 185 -13.31 -19.69 5.03
N ILE A 186 -13.00 -18.43 5.34
CA ILE A 186 -12.80 -17.37 4.35
C ILE A 186 -11.67 -17.75 3.39
N ALA A 187 -10.53 -18.24 3.90
CA ALA A 187 -9.41 -18.66 3.08
C ALA A 187 -9.76 -19.83 2.15
N LEU A 188 -10.53 -20.81 2.63
CA LEU A 188 -11.01 -21.92 1.80
C LEU A 188 -11.95 -21.45 0.69
N GLN A 189 -12.89 -20.55 1.01
CA GLN A 189 -13.79 -19.96 0.02
C GLN A 189 -13.02 -19.13 -1.03
N PHE A 190 -11.98 -18.42 -0.59
CA PHE A 190 -11.14 -17.65 -1.49
C PHE A 190 -10.44 -18.53 -2.53
N ILE A 191 -9.79 -19.60 -2.12
CA ILE A 191 -9.12 -20.52 -3.05
C ILE A 191 -10.12 -21.37 -3.87
N TYR A 192 -11.34 -21.54 -3.39
CA TYR A 192 -12.41 -22.14 -4.15
C TYR A 192 -12.86 -21.22 -5.30
N LYS A 193 -13.09 -19.94 -5.01
CA LYS A 193 -13.44 -18.92 -6.02
C LYS A 193 -12.30 -18.69 -7.02
N TYR A 194 -11.06 -18.65 -6.54
CA TYR A 194 -9.88 -18.28 -7.34
C TYR A 194 -8.88 -19.42 -7.43
N THR A 195 -9.00 -20.24 -8.47
CA THR A 195 -8.24 -21.49 -8.64
C THR A 195 -6.72 -21.33 -8.72
N LEU A 196 -6.22 -20.13 -9.09
CA LEU A 196 -4.80 -19.81 -9.23
C LEU A 196 -4.21 -18.98 -8.09
N LYS A 197 -5.07 -18.41 -7.20
CA LYS A 197 -4.63 -17.57 -6.09
C LYS A 197 -4.23 -18.40 -4.86
N LYS A 198 -3.35 -17.85 -4.03
CA LYS A 198 -2.86 -18.47 -2.79
C LYS A 198 -3.22 -17.61 -1.57
N CYS A 199 -3.40 -18.28 -0.42
CA CYS A 199 -3.68 -17.66 0.87
C CYS A 199 -2.57 -17.96 1.88
N PHE A 200 -2.24 -16.97 2.68
CA PHE A 200 -1.37 -17.10 3.83
C PHE A 200 -2.15 -16.73 5.09
N LEU A 201 -2.05 -17.55 6.14
CA LEU A 201 -2.65 -17.29 7.45
C LEU A 201 -1.58 -17.41 8.53
N TRP A 202 -1.46 -16.41 9.38
CA TRP A 202 -0.68 -16.49 10.61
C TRP A 202 -1.63 -16.49 11.80
N LEU A 203 -1.88 -17.68 12.34
CA LEU A 203 -2.78 -17.92 13.46
C LEU A 203 -1.93 -18.14 14.72
N SER A 204 -1.42 -17.06 15.30
CA SER A 204 -0.36 -17.12 16.32
C SER A 204 -0.79 -17.71 17.66
N GLU A 205 -2.07 -17.85 17.91
CA GLU A 205 -2.63 -18.44 19.13
C GLU A 205 -2.93 -19.94 19.00
N ASP A 206 -3.07 -20.45 17.77
CA ASP A 206 -3.46 -21.83 17.48
C ASP A 206 -2.25 -22.70 17.10
N GLU A 207 -2.27 -23.96 17.49
CA GLU A 207 -1.33 -24.97 16.93
C GLU A 207 -1.68 -25.26 15.48
N ILE A 208 -0.63 -25.44 14.65
CA ILE A 208 -0.82 -25.74 13.23
C ILE A 208 -1.63 -27.03 13.02
N GLY A 209 -1.45 -28.03 13.88
CA GLY A 209 -2.21 -29.28 13.85
C GLY A 209 -3.70 -29.09 14.10
N VAL A 210 -4.07 -28.18 15.01
CA VAL A 210 -5.47 -27.81 15.29
C VAL A 210 -6.08 -27.10 14.09
N SER A 211 -5.35 -26.13 13.50
CA SER A 211 -5.77 -25.43 12.31
C SER A 211 -5.95 -26.38 11.12
N LYS A 212 -5.04 -27.35 10.95
CA LYS A 212 -5.14 -28.40 9.92
C LYS A 212 -6.38 -29.26 10.10
N LYS A 213 -6.70 -29.68 11.33
CA LYS A 213 -7.91 -30.46 11.64
C LYS A 213 -9.18 -29.67 11.28
N ARG A 214 -9.24 -28.39 11.67
CA ARG A 214 -10.37 -27.48 11.35
C ARG A 214 -10.52 -27.32 9.82
N ALA A 215 -9.44 -27.03 9.11
CA ALA A 215 -9.43 -26.89 7.65
C ALA A 215 -9.90 -28.19 6.98
N SER A 216 -9.42 -29.36 7.40
CA SER A 216 -9.84 -30.65 6.86
C SER A 216 -11.33 -30.91 7.09
N SER A 217 -11.88 -30.52 8.23
CA SER A 217 -13.32 -30.62 8.50
C SER A 217 -14.13 -29.72 7.58
N LEU A 218 -13.66 -28.49 7.33
CA LEU A 218 -14.28 -27.54 6.41
C LEU A 218 -14.18 -27.99 4.95
N CYS A 219 -13.06 -28.60 4.53
CA CYS A 219 -12.87 -29.10 3.15
C CYS A 219 -13.82 -30.22 2.78
N LYS A 220 -14.32 -31.02 3.73
CA LYS A 220 -15.31 -32.08 3.47
C LYS A 220 -16.61 -31.53 2.88
N ILE A 221 -16.88 -30.25 3.02
CA ILE A 221 -18.06 -29.57 2.46
C ILE A 221 -17.92 -29.38 0.94
N HIS A 222 -16.70 -29.21 0.47
CA HIS A 222 -16.39 -28.91 -0.93
C HIS A 222 -15.75 -30.09 -1.65
N ASN A 223 -16.36 -31.28 -1.56
CA ASN A 223 -15.91 -32.50 -2.19
C ASN A 223 -14.59 -32.35 -2.98
N GLU A 224 -13.42 -32.63 -2.31
CA GLU A 224 -12.10 -32.66 -2.93
C GLU A 224 -11.45 -31.31 -3.31
N LEU A 225 -11.61 -30.27 -2.51
CA LEU A 225 -10.86 -29.04 -2.73
C LEU A 225 -9.36 -29.34 -2.65
N ASN A 226 -8.67 -29.26 -3.79
CA ASN A 226 -7.22 -29.38 -3.81
C ASN A 226 -6.60 -28.12 -3.17
N ILE A 227 -6.35 -28.19 -1.86
CA ILE A 227 -5.72 -27.12 -1.08
C ILE A 227 -4.19 -27.16 -1.17
N ASN A 228 -3.62 -28.16 -1.82
CA ASN A 228 -2.18 -28.38 -1.87
C ASN A 228 -1.48 -27.14 -2.44
N ASN A 229 -0.50 -26.63 -1.67
CA ASN A 229 0.32 -25.49 -2.00
C ASN A 229 -0.42 -24.14 -2.19
N ARG A 230 -1.73 -24.08 -1.94
CA ARG A 230 -2.50 -22.82 -2.08
C ARG A 230 -2.87 -22.16 -0.77
N ILE A 231 -2.85 -22.92 0.33
CA ILE A 231 -3.00 -22.37 1.68
C ILE A 231 -1.73 -22.69 2.48
N THR A 232 -1.11 -21.65 3.00
CA THR A 232 0.00 -21.76 3.95
C THR A 232 -0.47 -21.20 5.28
N VAL A 233 -0.26 -21.96 6.35
CA VAL A 233 -0.62 -21.56 7.72
C VAL A 233 0.63 -21.60 8.58
N ILE A 234 0.86 -20.53 9.36
CA ILE A 234 1.81 -20.49 10.46
C ILE A 234 1.01 -20.49 11.77
N GLY A 235 1.37 -21.35 12.70
CA GLY A 235 0.77 -21.46 14.03
C GLY A 235 1.66 -20.83 15.11
N LYS A 236 1.27 -21.09 16.37
CA LYS A 236 1.97 -20.62 17.58
C LYS A 236 3.40 -21.16 17.73
N GLU A 237 3.75 -22.20 16.97
CA GLU A 237 5.10 -22.77 16.96
C GLU A 237 6.14 -21.82 16.38
N THR A 238 5.70 -20.83 15.60
CA THR A 238 6.57 -19.80 15.03
C THR A 238 6.47 -18.54 15.87
N GLN A 239 7.61 -18.07 16.35
CA GLN A 239 7.66 -16.82 17.11
C GLN A 239 7.20 -15.64 16.24
N VAL A 240 6.19 -14.92 16.75
CA VAL A 240 5.71 -13.68 16.13
C VAL A 240 6.74 -12.58 16.28
N PHE A 241 6.79 -11.68 15.31
CA PHE A 241 7.56 -10.45 15.39
C PHE A 241 6.68 -9.25 15.03
N HIS A 242 6.96 -8.11 15.65
CA HIS A 242 6.25 -6.88 15.33
C HIS A 242 6.74 -6.32 13.99
N PHE A 243 5.81 -5.87 13.15
CA PHE A 243 6.14 -5.25 11.85
C PHE A 243 6.72 -3.84 12.03
N VAL A 244 6.33 -3.17 13.12
CA VAL A 244 6.91 -1.91 13.57
C VAL A 244 7.30 -2.03 15.05
N ASP A 245 8.37 -1.38 15.46
CA ASP A 245 8.77 -1.28 16.85
C ASP A 245 8.03 -0.12 17.57
N LYS A 246 8.35 0.10 18.87
CA LYS A 246 7.79 1.18 19.68
C LYS A 246 8.10 2.59 19.15
N ASN A 247 9.08 2.75 18.29
CA ASN A 247 9.46 4.02 17.67
C ASN A 247 8.97 4.11 16.22
N LEU A 248 8.09 3.19 15.80
CA LEU A 248 7.56 3.06 14.46
C LEU A 248 8.59 2.71 13.37
N ASN A 249 9.78 2.21 13.75
CA ASN A 249 10.71 1.69 12.78
C ASN A 249 10.20 0.37 12.21
N ILE A 250 10.28 0.24 10.88
CA ILE A 250 9.87 -0.98 10.18
C ILE A 250 10.88 -2.09 10.46
N ASN A 251 10.40 -3.24 10.89
CA ASN A 251 11.23 -4.41 11.12
C ASN A 251 11.71 -5.02 9.79
N ALA A 252 13.01 -5.28 9.67
CA ALA A 252 13.58 -5.91 8.47
C ALA A 252 12.95 -7.28 8.14
N LYS A 253 12.53 -8.04 9.15
CA LYS A 253 11.79 -9.32 8.96
C LYS A 253 10.46 -9.12 8.25
N PHE A 254 9.79 -7.96 8.43
CA PHE A 254 8.55 -7.66 7.73
C PHE A 254 8.78 -7.53 6.22
N GLU A 255 9.85 -6.85 5.81
CA GLU A 255 10.21 -6.73 4.39
C GLU A 255 10.59 -8.10 3.78
N LEU A 256 11.29 -8.94 4.51
CA LEU A 256 11.59 -10.32 4.09
C LEU A 256 10.30 -11.15 3.95
N MET A 257 9.37 -11.03 4.91
CA MET A 257 8.08 -11.70 4.85
C MET A 257 7.28 -11.25 3.61
N LYS A 258 7.25 -9.96 3.30
CA LYS A 258 6.59 -9.45 2.09
C LYS A 258 7.16 -10.11 0.83
N GLN A 259 8.47 -10.23 0.72
CA GLN A 259 9.12 -10.90 -0.41
C GLN A 259 8.71 -12.37 -0.51
N GLN A 260 8.67 -13.11 0.62
CA GLN A 260 8.24 -14.51 0.65
C GLN A 260 6.75 -14.68 0.30
N LEU A 261 5.94 -13.67 0.62
CA LEU A 261 4.49 -13.67 0.35
C LEU A 261 4.12 -13.03 -1.00
N LYS A 262 5.07 -12.80 -1.88
CA LYS A 262 4.82 -12.17 -3.19
C LYS A 262 3.71 -12.84 -3.98
N ASP A 263 3.66 -14.18 -3.98
CA ASP A 263 2.68 -14.98 -4.73
C ASP A 263 1.34 -15.17 -4.00
N PHE A 264 1.20 -14.67 -2.79
CA PHE A 264 -0.03 -14.80 -2.00
C PHE A 264 -0.92 -13.58 -2.21
N SER A 265 -2.21 -13.81 -2.47
CA SER A 265 -3.18 -12.73 -2.71
C SER A 265 -4.00 -12.38 -1.48
N LEU A 266 -4.29 -13.36 -0.61
CA LEU A 266 -4.99 -13.19 0.66
C LEU A 266 -4.04 -13.45 1.82
N ILE A 267 -3.99 -12.52 2.78
CA ILE A 267 -3.17 -12.61 3.99
C ILE A 267 -4.08 -12.43 5.21
N VAL A 268 -4.02 -13.34 6.14
CA VAL A 268 -4.76 -13.26 7.41
C VAL A 268 -3.79 -13.22 8.57
N LEU A 269 -3.95 -12.25 9.46
CA LEU A 269 -3.12 -12.04 10.64
C LEU A 269 -3.99 -12.10 11.90
N ASP A 270 -3.78 -13.09 12.76
CA ASP A 270 -4.57 -13.37 13.97
C ASP A 270 -3.66 -13.57 15.21
N PRO A 271 -3.74 -12.67 16.19
CA PRO A 271 -4.45 -11.40 16.22
C PRO A 271 -3.59 -10.22 15.69
N LEU A 272 -4.25 -9.13 15.28
CA LEU A 272 -3.59 -7.89 14.81
C LEU A 272 -2.51 -7.43 15.78
N ILE A 273 -2.83 -7.40 17.07
CA ILE A 273 -1.95 -6.86 18.09
C ILE A 273 -0.62 -7.60 18.22
N ALA A 274 -0.57 -8.88 17.84
CA ALA A 274 0.65 -9.67 17.87
C ALA A 274 1.71 -9.15 16.85
N PHE A 275 1.28 -8.42 15.84
CA PHE A 275 2.13 -7.85 14.78
C PHE A 275 2.42 -6.36 14.96
N TYR A 276 1.78 -5.73 15.97
CA TYR A 276 1.91 -4.31 16.27
C TYR A 276 2.75 -4.09 17.52
N GLY A 277 3.85 -3.37 17.41
CA GLY A 277 4.81 -3.18 18.50
C GLY A 277 4.84 -1.81 19.15
N ALA A 278 3.95 -0.88 18.69
CA ALA A 278 3.86 0.47 19.23
C ALA A 278 2.73 0.59 20.27
N ASP A 279 2.37 1.82 20.70
CA ASP A 279 1.35 2.04 21.72
C ASP A 279 -0.06 1.76 21.17
N GLU A 280 -0.76 0.80 21.77
CA GLU A 280 -2.12 0.41 21.40
C GLU A 280 -3.14 1.55 21.57
N ASN A 281 -2.87 2.55 22.40
CA ASN A 281 -3.77 3.67 22.66
C ASN A 281 -3.44 4.90 21.81
N SER A 282 -2.33 4.89 21.09
CA SER A 282 -1.93 5.97 20.19
C SER A 282 -2.63 5.85 18.84
N ASN A 283 -3.58 6.75 18.58
CA ASN A 283 -4.24 6.82 17.27
C ASN A 283 -3.26 7.17 16.13
N ALA A 284 -2.22 7.94 16.40
CA ALA A 284 -1.21 8.31 15.41
C ALA A 284 -0.38 7.08 14.99
N ASP A 285 0.06 6.28 15.97
CA ASP A 285 0.88 5.09 15.73
C ASP A 285 0.06 4.01 15.01
N ALA A 286 -1.20 3.82 15.43
CA ALA A 286 -2.12 2.90 14.78
C ALA A 286 -2.38 3.30 13.31
N ARG A 287 -2.57 4.60 13.03
CA ARG A 287 -2.72 5.10 11.64
C ARG A 287 -1.47 4.84 10.80
N TYR A 288 -0.28 5.05 11.38
CA TYR A 288 0.98 4.76 10.68
C TYR A 288 1.08 3.28 10.30
N PHE A 289 0.83 2.38 11.26
CA PHE A 289 0.83 0.93 11.01
C PHE A 289 -0.19 0.53 9.92
N MET A 290 -1.39 1.06 9.99
CA MET A 290 -2.42 0.79 8.98
C MET A 290 -2.05 1.36 7.61
N SER A 291 -1.39 2.53 7.54
CA SER A 291 -0.91 3.09 6.28
C SER A 291 0.16 2.21 5.64
N LEU A 292 1.03 1.58 6.45
CA LEU A 292 2.04 0.64 5.99
C LEU A 292 1.39 -0.61 5.34
N LEU A 293 0.36 -1.16 5.97
CA LEU A 293 -0.38 -2.31 5.43
C LEU A 293 -1.22 -1.92 4.21
N ASN A 294 -1.87 -0.74 4.22
CA ASN A 294 -2.60 -0.23 3.06
C ASN A 294 -1.68 -0.06 1.85
N LYS A 295 -0.47 0.47 2.07
CA LYS A 295 0.52 0.56 1.00
C LYS A 295 0.86 -0.83 0.44
N TRP A 296 1.01 -1.84 1.28
CA TRP A 296 1.24 -3.21 0.82
C TRP A 296 0.05 -3.76 0.01
N CYS A 297 -1.19 -3.47 0.44
CA CYS A 297 -2.39 -3.84 -0.33
C CYS A 297 -2.38 -3.25 -1.74
N VAL A 298 -2.06 -1.96 -1.86
CA VAL A 298 -2.07 -1.22 -3.14
C VAL A 298 -0.92 -1.65 -4.04
N ASP A 299 0.32 -1.65 -3.51
CA ASP A 299 1.53 -1.88 -4.32
C ASP A 299 1.60 -3.31 -4.88
N GLU A 300 1.06 -4.28 -4.15
CA GLU A 300 1.17 -5.70 -4.49
C GLU A 300 -0.18 -6.40 -4.68
N ASN A 301 -1.29 -5.64 -4.76
CA ASN A 301 -2.65 -6.17 -4.91
C ASN A 301 -3.00 -7.24 -3.86
N LYS A 302 -2.65 -6.99 -2.59
CA LYS A 302 -2.94 -7.90 -1.47
C LYS A 302 -4.28 -7.57 -0.83
N THR A 303 -5.04 -8.60 -0.45
CA THR A 303 -6.18 -8.48 0.45
C THR A 303 -5.70 -8.90 1.84
N ILE A 304 -5.84 -8.03 2.83
CA ILE A 304 -5.39 -8.31 4.20
C ILE A 304 -6.60 -8.38 5.12
N ILE A 305 -6.69 -9.45 5.91
CA ILE A 305 -7.67 -9.61 6.98
C ILE A 305 -6.92 -9.56 8.30
N LEU A 306 -7.29 -8.60 9.15
CA LEU A 306 -6.76 -8.44 10.49
C LEU A 306 -7.81 -8.90 11.51
N ILE A 307 -7.43 -9.82 12.38
CA ILE A 307 -8.29 -10.27 13.46
C ILE A 307 -8.01 -9.43 14.70
N HIS A 308 -9.04 -8.76 15.20
CA HIS A 308 -8.94 -7.87 16.35
C HIS A 308 -9.74 -8.41 17.55
N HIS A 309 -9.16 -8.32 18.76
CA HIS A 309 -9.85 -8.74 19.98
C HIS A 309 -10.74 -7.61 20.51
N HIS A 310 -12.01 -7.95 20.73
CA HIS A 310 -12.94 -7.09 21.46
C HIS A 310 -12.78 -7.28 22.97
N SER A 311 -12.72 -6.17 23.73
CA SER A 311 -13.00 -6.24 25.16
C SER A 311 -14.49 -6.45 25.39
N LYS A 312 -14.87 -7.33 26.31
CA LYS A 312 -16.24 -7.35 26.85
C LYS A 312 -16.48 -6.03 27.59
N ALA A 313 -16.92 -5.00 26.89
CA ALA A 313 -17.47 -3.81 27.57
C ALA A 313 -18.86 -4.20 28.08
N SER A 314 -18.99 -4.22 29.38
CA SER A 314 -20.25 -4.36 30.09
C SER A 314 -21.25 -3.29 29.63
N GLY A 315 -22.31 -3.70 28.96
CA GLY A 315 -23.62 -3.01 28.89
C GLY A 315 -23.56 -1.57 28.41
N THR A 316 -23.79 -1.36 27.18
CA THR A 316 -24.44 -0.27 26.43
C THR A 316 -23.79 -0.08 25.06
N ASN A 317 -24.50 -0.34 24.04
CA ASN A 317 -24.53 0.10 22.63
C ASN A 317 -23.34 0.82 21.95
N LYS A 318 -22.10 0.65 22.39
CA LYS A 318 -20.91 1.03 21.58
C LYS A 318 -19.82 0.00 21.83
N SER A 319 -19.49 -0.75 20.80
CA SER A 319 -18.35 -1.66 20.75
C SER A 319 -17.06 -0.86 20.96
N SER A 320 -16.54 -0.82 22.20
CA SER A 320 -15.20 -0.29 22.43
C SER A 320 -14.19 -1.39 22.12
N ALA A 321 -13.64 -1.38 20.90
CA ALA A 321 -12.43 -2.13 20.61
C ALA A 321 -11.34 -1.71 21.62
N ARG A 322 -10.57 -2.67 22.15
CA ARG A 322 -9.37 -2.32 22.92
C ARG A 322 -8.35 -1.71 21.98
N GLY A 323 -7.79 -0.57 22.33
CA GLY A 323 -6.80 0.14 21.51
C GLY A 323 -7.40 1.25 20.68
N ALA A 324 -6.58 1.84 19.85
CA ALA A 324 -6.94 3.00 19.08
C ALA A 324 -8.09 2.73 18.11
N SER A 325 -9.12 3.56 18.11
CA SER A 325 -10.19 3.55 17.11
C SER A 325 -9.65 3.71 15.68
N ALA A 326 -8.44 4.26 15.57
CA ALA A 326 -7.74 4.47 14.32
C ALA A 326 -7.50 3.21 13.49
N PHE A 327 -7.41 2.01 14.10
CA PHE A 327 -7.37 0.77 13.32
C PHE A 327 -8.64 0.59 12.50
N ILE A 328 -9.81 0.77 13.15
CA ILE A 328 -11.12 0.64 12.50
C ILE A 328 -11.33 1.80 11.52
N ASP A 329 -10.93 3.02 11.88
CA ASP A 329 -11.08 4.20 11.03
C ASP A 329 -10.28 4.08 9.72
N ALA A 330 -9.15 3.39 9.75
CA ALA A 330 -8.26 3.22 8.61
C ALA A 330 -8.59 2.01 7.71
N CYS A 331 -9.42 1.06 8.14
CA CYS A 331 -9.84 -0.04 7.27
C CYS A 331 -11.03 0.34 6.39
N ARG A 332 -11.27 -0.42 5.31
CA ARG A 332 -12.41 -0.21 4.42
C ARG A 332 -13.65 -0.99 4.85
N MET A 333 -13.46 -2.16 5.44
CA MET A 333 -14.53 -3.02 5.95
C MET A 333 -14.21 -3.44 7.37
N HIS A 334 -15.19 -3.30 8.27
CA HIS A 334 -15.10 -3.77 9.64
C HIS A 334 -16.31 -4.64 9.97
N TYR A 335 -16.03 -5.85 10.47
CA TYR A 335 -17.02 -6.83 10.89
C TYR A 335 -16.91 -7.07 12.38
N VAL A 336 -18.06 -7.12 13.04
CA VAL A 336 -18.17 -7.51 14.46
C VAL A 336 -18.85 -8.86 14.56
N ILE A 337 -18.19 -9.82 15.21
CA ILE A 337 -18.75 -11.14 15.47
C ILE A 337 -19.26 -11.18 16.91
N GLU A 338 -20.54 -11.47 17.07
CA GLU A 338 -21.21 -11.59 18.35
C GLU A 338 -21.69 -13.04 18.59
N LYS A 339 -21.73 -13.46 19.85
CA LYS A 339 -22.35 -14.74 20.21
C LYS A 339 -23.87 -14.57 20.24
N VAL A 340 -24.58 -15.55 19.68
CA VAL A 340 -26.05 -15.59 19.79
C VAL A 340 -26.43 -16.21 21.12
N GLU A 341 -27.33 -15.56 21.88
CA GLU A 341 -27.85 -16.09 23.11
C GLU A 341 -28.58 -17.40 22.83
N ASN A 342 -28.38 -18.38 23.72
CA ASN A 342 -28.99 -19.70 23.65
C ASN A 342 -28.65 -20.57 22.42
N ASP A 343 -27.72 -20.13 21.57
CA ASP A 343 -27.18 -20.95 20.47
C ASP A 343 -25.65 -20.88 20.44
N SER A 344 -24.99 -21.85 21.06
CA SER A 344 -23.52 -21.88 21.15
C SER A 344 -22.83 -22.02 19.79
N ARG A 345 -23.55 -22.48 18.77
CA ARG A 345 -23.00 -22.69 17.40
C ARG A 345 -23.24 -21.52 16.47
N SER A 346 -24.22 -20.66 16.76
CA SER A 346 -24.51 -19.49 15.93
C SER A 346 -23.67 -18.30 16.32
N ARG A 347 -23.28 -17.52 15.32
CA ARG A 347 -22.63 -16.22 15.47
C ARG A 347 -23.38 -15.22 14.61
N LYS A 348 -23.64 -14.06 15.17
CA LYS A 348 -24.12 -12.91 14.42
C LYS A 348 -22.90 -12.14 13.93
N VAL A 349 -22.85 -11.84 12.63
CA VAL A 349 -21.82 -11.00 12.04
C VAL A 349 -22.49 -9.73 11.59
N VAL A 350 -22.03 -8.62 12.13
CA VAL A 350 -22.53 -7.27 11.82
C VAL A 350 -21.48 -6.55 10.98
N ILE A 351 -21.87 -5.95 9.87
CA ILE A 351 -21.02 -4.99 9.15
C ILE A 351 -21.11 -3.66 9.91
N ASP A 352 -20.08 -3.38 10.71
CA ASP A 352 -20.03 -2.16 11.54
C ASP A 352 -19.56 -0.96 10.73
N LYS A 353 -18.67 -1.18 9.74
CA LYS A 353 -18.18 -0.15 8.82
C LYS A 353 -18.07 -0.67 7.41
N THR A 354 -18.55 0.13 6.47
CA THR A 354 -18.33 -0.04 5.04
C THR A 354 -18.29 1.33 4.36
N ASN A 355 -17.43 1.47 3.36
CA ASN A 355 -17.34 2.70 2.57
C ASN A 355 -18.14 2.62 1.24
N HIS A 356 -18.76 1.47 0.92
CA HIS A 356 -19.28 1.18 -0.41
C HIS A 356 -20.76 0.81 -0.45
N PHE A 357 -21.35 0.52 0.70
CA PHE A 357 -22.78 0.23 0.79
C PHE A 357 -23.49 1.34 1.55
N SER A 358 -24.78 1.55 1.26
CA SER A 358 -25.61 2.40 2.11
C SER A 358 -25.54 1.89 3.56
N SER A 359 -25.65 2.79 4.51
CA SER A 359 -25.51 2.52 5.96
C SER A 359 -26.58 1.58 6.57
N GLU A 360 -27.33 0.89 5.74
CA GLU A 360 -28.21 -0.19 6.18
C GLU A 360 -27.32 -1.34 6.68
N LYS A 361 -27.34 -1.55 8.00
CA LYS A 361 -26.60 -2.62 8.65
C LYS A 361 -27.10 -3.95 8.13
N HIS A 362 -26.30 -4.62 7.33
CA HIS A 362 -26.55 -5.99 6.94
C HIS A 362 -26.06 -6.93 8.06
N ASP A 363 -26.97 -7.55 8.76
CA ASP A 363 -26.64 -8.55 9.78
C ASP A 363 -26.66 -9.95 9.17
N TYR A 364 -25.58 -10.67 9.32
CA TYR A 364 -25.47 -12.06 8.89
C TYR A 364 -25.46 -12.99 10.12
N THR A 365 -26.09 -14.15 10.00
CA THR A 365 -25.96 -15.20 11.01
C THR A 365 -25.16 -16.35 10.44
N ILE A 366 -24.01 -16.65 11.04
CA ILE A 366 -23.15 -17.77 10.69
C ILE A 366 -23.32 -18.87 11.71
N LYS A 367 -23.66 -20.07 11.28
CA LYS A 367 -23.63 -21.27 12.11
C LYS A 367 -22.30 -22.00 11.94
N LEU A 368 -21.58 -22.16 13.03
CA LEU A 368 -20.32 -22.89 13.09
C LEU A 368 -20.59 -24.33 13.46
N PHE A 369 -20.31 -25.26 12.56
CA PHE A 369 -20.36 -26.69 12.81
C PHE A 369 -18.94 -27.27 12.70
N ASP A 370 -18.70 -28.41 13.32
CA ASP A 370 -17.41 -29.09 13.21
C ASP A 370 -17.01 -29.45 11.77
N THR A 371 -17.98 -29.52 10.85
CA THR A 371 -17.80 -29.93 9.48
C THR A 371 -18.26 -28.92 8.42
N LYS A 372 -18.97 -27.86 8.81
CA LYS A 372 -19.50 -26.87 7.86
C LYS A 372 -19.74 -25.51 8.52
N VAL A 373 -19.80 -24.49 7.69
CA VAL A 373 -20.32 -23.18 8.04
C VAL A 373 -21.57 -22.94 7.22
N GLU A 374 -22.69 -22.72 7.88
CA GLU A 374 -23.93 -22.27 7.22
C GLU A 374 -24.08 -20.78 7.45
N VAL A 375 -24.36 -20.06 6.39
CA VAL A 375 -24.61 -18.61 6.45
C VAL A 375 -26.06 -18.37 6.08
N LYS A 376 -26.77 -17.62 6.90
CA LYS A 376 -28.08 -17.09 6.58
C LYS A 376 -27.98 -15.59 6.49
N THR A 377 -28.24 -15.07 5.31
CA THR A 377 -28.42 -13.63 5.12
C THR A 377 -29.81 -13.23 5.63
N PHE A 378 -29.88 -12.20 6.44
CA PHE A 378 -31.15 -11.53 6.67
C PHE A 378 -31.45 -10.68 5.43
N GLU A 379 -32.52 -11.01 4.70
CA GLU A 379 -33.03 -10.05 3.72
C GLU A 379 -33.53 -8.83 4.50
N PRO A 380 -33.02 -7.63 4.22
CA PRO A 380 -33.60 -6.43 4.78
C PRO A 380 -35.06 -6.35 4.35
N GLN A 381 -35.98 -6.10 5.30
CA GLN A 381 -37.35 -5.76 4.92
C GLN A 381 -37.25 -4.60 3.91
N LYS A 382 -37.78 -4.81 2.72
CA LYS A 382 -37.83 -3.78 1.67
C LYS A 382 -38.62 -2.58 2.20
N GLU A 383 -37.90 -1.65 2.82
CA GLU A 383 -38.42 -0.30 2.93
C GLU A 383 -38.45 0.30 1.51
N THR A 384 -39.59 0.72 1.09
CA THR A 384 -39.79 1.45 -0.17
C THR A 384 -38.81 2.60 -0.23
N PRO A 385 -38.04 2.75 -1.32
CA PRO A 385 -37.04 3.81 -1.43
C PRO A 385 -37.73 5.17 -1.28
N LYS A 386 -37.43 5.91 -0.24
CA LYS A 386 -37.76 7.34 -0.18
C LYS A 386 -37.00 7.98 -1.35
N LYS A 387 -37.76 8.44 -2.35
CA LYS A 387 -37.23 9.28 -3.42
C LYS A 387 -36.64 10.53 -2.78
N TYR A 388 -35.34 10.57 -2.61
CA TYR A 388 -34.62 11.83 -2.42
C TYR A 388 -34.57 12.52 -3.77
N SER A 389 -35.42 13.53 -3.97
CA SER A 389 -35.19 14.53 -5.00
C SER A 389 -34.02 15.39 -4.49
N MET A 390 -32.97 15.51 -5.27
CA MET A 390 -31.97 16.55 -5.01
C MET A 390 -32.69 17.90 -5.03
N PRO A 391 -32.45 18.77 -4.03
CA PRO A 391 -32.97 20.15 -4.13
C PRO A 391 -32.34 20.79 -5.37
N THR A 392 -33.16 21.37 -6.22
CA THR A 392 -32.70 22.18 -7.34
C THR A 392 -32.21 23.51 -6.81
N LEU A 393 -31.28 24.15 -7.52
CA LEU A 393 -30.65 25.42 -7.12
C LEU A 393 -31.67 26.56 -6.83
N GLY A 394 -32.94 26.36 -7.09
CA GLY A 394 -34.03 27.29 -6.81
C GLY A 394 -34.73 27.12 -5.45
N ASP A 395 -34.36 26.08 -4.69
CA ASP A 395 -34.97 25.79 -3.38
C ASP A 395 -34.13 26.32 -2.18
N LEU A 396 -33.05 27.06 -2.47
CA LEU A 396 -32.24 27.73 -1.45
C LEU A 396 -32.79 29.12 -1.21
N ASP A 397 -33.37 29.34 -0.03
CA ASP A 397 -33.84 30.66 0.40
C ASP A 397 -32.66 31.63 0.50
N GLU A 398 -32.78 32.83 -0.08
CA GLU A 398 -31.71 33.84 -0.16
C GLU A 398 -31.25 34.38 1.21
N THR A 399 -31.74 33.84 2.32
CA THR A 399 -31.48 34.33 3.68
C THR A 399 -30.33 33.61 4.40
N GLU A 400 -29.72 32.55 3.82
CA GLU A 400 -28.60 31.78 4.48
C GLU A 400 -27.19 32.03 3.89
N VAL A 401 -27.00 33.07 3.07
CA VAL A 401 -25.73 33.31 2.36
C VAL A 401 -24.78 34.25 3.15
N ASP A 402 -25.17 34.79 4.29
CA ASP A 402 -24.38 35.76 5.05
C ASP A 402 -23.62 35.18 6.26
N GLU A 403 -23.57 33.84 6.45
CA GLU A 403 -22.79 33.20 7.53
C GLU A 403 -21.98 31.99 7.03
N LEU A 404 -21.07 32.19 6.08
CA LEU A 404 -19.95 31.26 5.82
C LEU A 404 -18.68 32.04 5.50
#